data_88bd515d301875e82ece027b36e248fd
#
_entry.id   88bd515d301875e82ece027b36e248fd
#
_cell.length_a   1.000
_cell.length_b   1.000
_cell.length_c   1.000
_cell.angle_alpha   90.00
_cell.angle_beta   90.00
_cell.angle_gamma   90.00
#
_symmetry.space_group_name_H-M   'P 1'
#
loop_
_entity.id
_entity.type
_entity.pdbx_description
1 polymer ?
#
loop_
_entity_poly.entity_id
_entity_poly.type
_entity_poly.pdbx_seq_one_letter_code
_entity_poly.pdbx_strand_id
1 'polypeptide(L)'
;MKIIKLHDLYFKPFINKEEISTIIKELALEIKADLPKDEVPIFVGILNGCFLFAADFVREFKGNCQVSFVKLASYEGTSTTENVKHLVGINEDLTGRTVIILEDIIDTGATLQEIYNIFRNKNVKQLKVATLFFKPDVFKKELPINYIGKSIEDKFIVGFGLDYNNLGRNYPAIYQLTTPPKMKNIVLFGPPGAGKGTQATLLKEEYNLVHISTGDVFRFNIKNQTELGKLAKSFMDKGDLVPDEVTINMLKAEVEKNADANGFIFDGFPRTESQAIALDEFLAEKGEQINGMVALEVPEDLLVARLLERGKTSGRTDDTDESKIRNRFNEYNTKTAVLKDFYQAQGNYYGINGVGNINEITTRLSEVFDKL
;
A
#
# COMPACT_ATOMS: atom_id res chain seq x y z
N MET A 1 1.15 8.93 2.67
CA MET A 1 1.86 7.90 1.85
C MET A 1 1.30 6.53 2.20
N LYS A 2 1.07 5.66 1.20
CA LYS A 2 0.49 4.30 1.39
C LYS A 2 1.61 3.25 1.48
N ILE A 3 1.31 2.07 2.08
CA ILE A 3 2.16 0.87 2.01
C ILE A 3 2.32 0.49 0.54
N ILE A 4 3.53 0.12 0.13
CA ILE A 4 3.84 -0.37 -1.21
C ILE A 4 4.24 -1.84 -1.15
N LYS A 5 3.96 -2.59 -2.22
CA LYS A 5 4.43 -3.97 -2.42
C LYS A 5 5.48 -3.96 -3.52
N LEU A 6 6.64 -4.54 -3.27
CA LEU A 6 7.68 -4.82 -4.25
C LEU A 6 7.95 -6.32 -4.22
N HIS A 7 7.73 -6.99 -5.34
CA HIS A 7 7.78 -8.46 -5.42
C HIS A 7 6.93 -9.12 -4.31
N ASP A 8 7.54 -9.80 -3.37
CA ASP A 8 6.93 -10.53 -2.26
C ASP A 8 6.92 -9.77 -0.93
N LEU A 9 7.58 -8.59 -0.85
CA LEU A 9 7.72 -7.81 0.38
C LEU A 9 6.86 -6.56 0.39
N TYR A 10 6.47 -6.15 1.59
CA TYR A 10 5.70 -4.94 1.85
C TYR A 10 6.52 -3.90 2.60
N PHE A 11 6.34 -2.64 2.23
CA PHE A 11 7.11 -1.53 2.77
C PHE A 11 6.19 -0.39 3.18
N LYS A 12 6.31 0.08 4.42
CA LYS A 12 5.57 1.24 4.93
C LYS A 12 6.38 2.53 4.73
N PRO A 13 5.72 3.68 4.59
CA PRO A 13 6.39 4.98 4.58
C PRO A 13 7.29 5.16 5.81
N PHE A 14 8.50 5.66 5.60
CA PHE A 14 9.49 5.88 6.68
C PHE A 14 10.03 7.31 6.70
N ILE A 15 10.63 7.79 5.60
CA ILE A 15 11.13 9.15 5.50
C ILE A 15 10.51 9.78 4.26
N ASN A 16 9.86 10.94 4.42
CA ASN A 16 9.19 11.61 3.31
C ASN A 16 10.18 12.41 2.44
N LYS A 17 9.72 12.84 1.26
CA LYS A 17 10.52 13.57 0.29
C LYS A 17 11.05 14.89 0.84
N GLU A 18 10.24 15.59 1.60
CA GLU A 18 10.56 16.89 2.18
C GLU A 18 11.70 16.77 3.22
N GLU A 19 11.65 15.73 4.04
CA GLU A 19 12.69 15.41 5.02
C GLU A 19 14.01 15.04 4.32
N ILE A 20 13.96 14.20 3.26
CA ILE A 20 15.14 13.87 2.45
C ILE A 20 15.78 15.14 1.87
N SER A 21 14.97 16.03 1.31
CA SER A 21 15.44 17.28 0.74
C SER A 21 16.12 18.17 1.79
N THR A 22 15.59 18.21 3.01
CA THR A 22 16.18 18.95 4.13
C THR A 22 17.54 18.37 4.52
N ILE A 23 17.63 17.05 4.68
CA ILE A 23 18.89 16.35 5.01
C ILE A 23 19.96 16.64 3.95
N ILE A 24 19.60 16.54 2.66
CA ILE A 24 20.56 16.79 1.57
C ILE A 24 21.05 18.23 1.58
N LYS A 25 20.17 19.19 1.82
CA LYS A 25 20.53 20.61 1.91
C LYS A 25 21.48 20.89 3.08
N GLU A 26 21.21 20.30 4.24
CA GLU A 26 22.06 20.44 5.43
C GLU A 26 23.45 19.84 5.19
N LEU A 27 23.53 18.62 4.61
CA LEU A 27 24.79 17.99 4.21
C LEU A 27 25.59 18.87 3.24
N ALA A 28 24.93 19.42 2.24
CA ALA A 28 25.61 20.27 1.24
C ALA A 28 26.16 21.56 1.86
N LEU A 29 25.44 22.15 2.82
CA LEU A 29 25.91 23.32 3.58
C LEU A 29 27.08 22.99 4.50
N GLU A 30 27.02 21.89 5.23
CA GLU A 30 28.09 21.41 6.12
C GLU A 30 29.38 21.16 5.34
N ILE A 31 29.28 20.39 4.24
CA ILE A 31 30.44 20.10 3.39
C ILE A 31 31.00 21.38 2.79
N LYS A 32 30.17 22.32 2.36
CA LYS A 32 30.64 23.60 1.81
C LYS A 32 31.36 24.45 2.85
N ALA A 33 30.88 24.44 4.09
CA ALA A 33 31.50 25.19 5.19
C ALA A 33 32.87 24.61 5.61
N ASP A 34 33.07 23.32 5.48
CA ASP A 34 34.29 22.58 5.83
C ASP A 34 35.37 22.63 4.73
N LEU A 35 35.03 23.06 3.52
CA LEU A 35 35.96 23.19 2.41
C LEU A 35 36.58 24.58 2.38
N PRO A 36 37.91 24.69 2.05
CA PRO A 36 38.53 25.98 1.76
C PRO A 36 37.72 26.77 0.71
N LYS A 37 37.77 28.10 0.80
CA LYS A 37 36.94 29.00 -0.02
C LYS A 37 37.06 28.77 -1.52
N ASP A 38 38.25 28.50 -2.01
CA ASP A 38 38.53 28.30 -3.44
C ASP A 38 38.72 26.84 -3.83
N GLU A 39 38.39 25.90 -2.93
CA GLU A 39 38.49 24.46 -3.21
C GLU A 39 37.39 24.03 -4.17
N VAL A 40 37.77 23.32 -5.21
CA VAL A 40 36.85 22.68 -6.18
C VAL A 40 36.89 21.16 -5.95
N PRO A 41 36.00 20.62 -5.13
CA PRO A 41 36.00 19.19 -4.83
C PRO A 41 35.54 18.36 -6.02
N ILE A 42 35.91 17.07 -6.01
CA ILE A 42 35.34 16.05 -6.89
C ILE A 42 34.40 15.20 -6.05
N PHE A 43 33.12 15.24 -6.37
CA PHE A 43 32.14 14.33 -5.79
C PHE A 43 32.08 13.03 -6.61
N VAL A 44 32.26 11.91 -5.93
CA VAL A 44 32.24 10.59 -6.58
C VAL A 44 31.07 9.77 -6.02
N GLY A 45 30.04 9.60 -6.82
CA GLY A 45 28.86 8.82 -6.46
C GLY A 45 29.04 7.33 -6.70
N ILE A 46 28.59 6.51 -5.76
CA ILE A 46 28.64 5.05 -5.88
C ILE A 46 27.33 4.53 -6.50
N LEU A 47 27.42 4.04 -7.74
CA LEU A 47 26.24 3.53 -8.46
C LEU A 47 25.92 2.08 -8.06
N ASN A 48 24.58 1.70 -8.10
CA ASN A 48 23.47 2.51 -8.64
C ASN A 48 22.72 3.32 -7.56
N GLY A 49 22.81 2.98 -6.29
CA GLY A 49 21.96 3.52 -5.22
C GLY A 49 22.01 5.04 -5.10
N CYS A 50 23.21 5.62 -5.15
CA CYS A 50 23.40 7.04 -4.87
C CYS A 50 22.92 8.02 -5.96
N PHE A 51 22.47 7.56 -7.14
CA PHE A 51 22.27 8.46 -8.30
C PHE A 51 21.29 9.61 -8.02
N LEU A 52 20.18 9.36 -7.29
CA LEU A 52 19.23 10.42 -6.91
C LEU A 52 19.80 11.33 -5.84
N PHE A 53 20.46 10.76 -4.84
CA PHE A 53 21.14 11.53 -3.79
C PHE A 53 22.21 12.44 -4.41
N ALA A 54 23.08 11.91 -5.24
CA ALA A 54 24.13 12.70 -5.89
C ALA A 54 23.56 13.84 -6.75
N ALA A 55 22.50 13.58 -7.51
CA ALA A 55 21.86 14.58 -8.36
C ALA A 55 21.25 15.74 -7.54
N ASP A 56 20.54 15.43 -6.46
CA ASP A 56 19.93 16.45 -5.61
C ASP A 56 20.98 17.17 -4.76
N PHE A 57 21.99 16.45 -4.25
CA PHE A 57 23.11 17.04 -3.51
C PHE A 57 23.87 18.09 -4.32
N VAL A 58 24.21 17.77 -5.58
CA VAL A 58 24.96 18.70 -6.44
C VAL A 58 24.15 19.97 -6.75
N ARG A 59 22.83 19.89 -6.85
CA ARG A 59 21.94 21.06 -7.00
C ARG A 59 21.96 21.96 -5.76
N GLU A 60 22.06 21.37 -4.58
CA GLU A 60 22.11 22.11 -3.32
C GLU A 60 23.53 22.65 -2.97
N PHE A 61 24.56 22.03 -3.50
CA PHE A 61 25.94 22.47 -3.26
C PHE A 61 26.23 23.83 -3.93
N LYS A 62 26.44 24.86 -3.12
CA LYS A 62 26.66 26.24 -3.57
C LYS A 62 28.13 26.51 -3.83
N GLY A 63 28.67 26.05 -4.95
CA GLY A 63 30.05 26.21 -5.35
C GLY A 63 30.41 25.44 -6.61
N ASN A 64 31.60 25.71 -7.17
CA ASN A 64 32.11 24.89 -8.26
C ASN A 64 32.49 23.51 -7.73
N CYS A 65 32.15 22.47 -8.48
CA CYS A 65 32.51 21.10 -8.17
C CYS A 65 32.64 20.29 -9.47
N GLN A 66 33.30 19.16 -9.39
CA GLN A 66 33.29 18.14 -10.43
C GLN A 66 32.50 16.94 -9.91
N VAL A 67 31.89 16.17 -10.82
CA VAL A 67 31.09 14.97 -10.47
C VAL A 67 31.57 13.80 -11.30
N SER A 68 31.83 12.71 -10.64
CA SER A 68 32.16 11.44 -11.28
C SER A 68 31.38 10.31 -10.62
N PHE A 69 31.39 9.13 -11.21
CA PHE A 69 30.70 7.96 -10.69
C PHE A 69 31.57 6.72 -10.78
N VAL A 70 31.43 5.85 -9.77
CA VAL A 70 32.03 4.52 -9.75
C VAL A 70 30.93 3.50 -9.58
N LYS A 71 31.01 2.41 -10.33
CA LYS A 71 30.16 1.25 -10.14
C LYS A 71 30.99 0.07 -9.68
N LEU A 72 30.70 -0.41 -8.47
CA LEU A 72 31.32 -1.60 -7.91
C LEU A 72 30.49 -2.84 -8.30
N ALA A 73 31.14 -3.93 -8.68
CA ALA A 73 30.47 -5.22 -8.88
C ALA A 73 30.44 -5.96 -7.55
N SER A 74 29.23 -6.24 -7.03
CA SER A 74 29.07 -7.26 -5.99
C SER A 74 29.22 -8.64 -6.64
N TYR A 75 30.15 -9.45 -6.13
CA TYR A 75 30.27 -10.84 -6.56
C TYR A 75 29.26 -11.72 -5.80
N GLU A 76 28.30 -12.29 -6.55
CA GLU A 76 27.64 -13.54 -6.17
C GLU A 76 28.42 -14.69 -6.83
N GLY A 77 29.16 -15.50 -6.03
CA GLY A 77 29.83 -16.70 -6.56
C GLY A 77 31.07 -17.14 -5.76
N THR A 78 31.19 -18.41 -5.55
CA THR A 78 32.14 -19.13 -4.70
C THR A 78 33.59 -19.23 -5.20
N SER A 79 34.13 -18.24 -5.92
CA SER A 79 35.54 -18.22 -6.28
C SER A 79 36.16 -16.82 -6.15
N THR A 80 36.99 -16.68 -5.12
CA THR A 80 37.91 -15.56 -4.90
C THR A 80 38.92 -15.49 -6.05
N THR A 81 38.71 -14.59 -6.99
CA THR A 81 39.80 -14.06 -7.82
C THR A 81 39.92 -12.57 -7.52
N GLU A 82 41.14 -12.13 -7.24
CA GLU A 82 41.53 -10.78 -6.75
C GLU A 82 41.27 -9.61 -7.71
N ASN A 83 40.44 -9.77 -8.72
CA ASN A 83 40.13 -8.72 -9.70
C ASN A 83 38.69 -8.27 -9.60
N VAL A 84 38.40 -7.26 -8.75
CA VAL A 84 37.17 -6.46 -8.82
C VAL A 84 37.16 -5.76 -10.18
N LYS A 85 36.34 -6.22 -11.12
CA LYS A 85 36.14 -5.52 -12.38
C LYS A 85 35.35 -4.24 -12.11
N HIS A 86 36.01 -3.09 -12.25
CA HIS A 86 35.33 -1.80 -12.32
C HIS A 86 34.43 -1.78 -13.57
N LEU A 87 33.12 -1.78 -13.40
CA LEU A 87 32.18 -1.67 -14.50
C LEU A 87 32.09 -0.23 -15.05
N VAL A 88 32.29 0.73 -14.18
CA VAL A 88 32.47 2.16 -14.51
C VAL A 88 33.59 2.66 -13.62
N GLY A 89 34.64 3.23 -14.21
CA GLY A 89 35.80 3.73 -13.48
C GLY A 89 35.89 5.26 -13.51
N ILE A 90 36.73 5.80 -12.64
CA ILE A 90 37.05 7.21 -12.62
C ILE A 90 38.13 7.47 -13.68
N ASN A 91 37.81 8.34 -14.64
CA ASN A 91 38.72 8.72 -15.71
C ASN A 91 39.50 10.02 -15.44
N GLU A 92 39.05 10.76 -14.41
CA GLU A 92 39.67 12.01 -14.00
C GLU A 92 40.99 11.77 -13.25
N ASP A 93 41.95 12.67 -13.43
CA ASP A 93 43.16 12.72 -12.57
C ASP A 93 42.78 13.26 -11.18
N LEU A 94 42.93 12.43 -10.18
CA LEU A 94 42.61 12.72 -8.79
C LEU A 94 43.82 13.22 -7.99
N THR A 95 45.02 13.26 -8.58
CA THR A 95 46.26 13.64 -7.89
C THR A 95 46.15 15.04 -7.31
N GLY A 96 46.36 15.14 -6.00
CA GLY A 96 46.31 16.41 -5.27
C GLY A 96 44.92 17.03 -5.13
N ARG A 97 43.83 16.30 -5.49
CA ARG A 97 42.46 16.80 -5.43
C ARG A 97 41.77 16.37 -4.13
N THR A 98 40.83 17.17 -3.69
CA THR A 98 39.88 16.79 -2.61
C THR A 98 38.76 15.98 -3.21
N VAL A 99 38.64 14.73 -2.79
CA VAL A 99 37.62 13.80 -3.24
C VAL A 99 36.64 13.54 -2.12
N ILE A 100 35.34 13.62 -2.42
CA ILE A 100 34.27 13.35 -1.48
C ILE A 100 33.34 12.27 -2.11
N ILE A 101 33.34 11.13 -1.46
CA ILE A 101 32.46 10.02 -1.84
C ILE A 101 31.03 10.35 -1.42
N LEU A 102 30.06 10.09 -2.32
CA LEU A 102 28.63 10.17 -2.03
C LEU A 102 28.04 8.75 -2.04
N GLU A 103 27.51 8.31 -0.92
CA GLU A 103 26.88 7.02 -0.72
C GLU A 103 25.44 7.20 -0.26
N ASP A 104 24.51 6.43 -0.80
CA ASP A 104 23.12 6.50 -0.39
C ASP A 104 22.90 5.91 1.02
N ILE A 105 23.57 4.81 1.33
CA ILE A 105 23.52 4.18 2.64
C ILE A 105 24.84 3.50 3.00
N ILE A 106 25.29 3.70 4.21
CA ILE A 106 26.37 2.89 4.82
C ILE A 106 25.75 1.98 5.88
N ASP A 107 25.80 0.68 5.60
CA ASP A 107 25.33 -0.42 6.45
C ASP A 107 26.54 -1.09 7.13
N THR A 108 26.92 -2.29 6.74
CA THR A 108 28.07 -3.03 7.32
C THR A 108 29.43 -2.41 7.03
N GLY A 109 29.52 -1.52 6.08
CA GLY A 109 30.74 -0.86 5.64
C GLY A 109 31.58 -1.65 4.63
N ALA A 110 31.04 -2.73 4.05
CA ALA A 110 31.75 -3.53 3.05
C ALA A 110 32.10 -2.69 1.81
N THR A 111 31.13 -2.00 1.23
CA THR A 111 31.32 -1.08 0.10
C THR A 111 32.32 0.01 0.44
N LEU A 112 32.22 0.59 1.63
CA LEU A 112 33.13 1.63 2.10
C LEU A 112 34.58 1.14 2.17
N GLN A 113 34.80 -0.09 2.62
CA GLN A 113 36.13 -0.71 2.64
C GLN A 113 36.75 -0.79 1.23
N GLU A 114 35.96 -1.23 0.24
CA GLU A 114 36.43 -1.29 -1.16
C GLU A 114 36.71 0.11 -1.73
N ILE A 115 35.90 1.10 -1.38
CA ILE A 115 36.14 2.51 -1.77
C ILE A 115 37.50 2.96 -1.24
N TYR A 116 37.79 2.78 0.05
CA TYR A 116 39.08 3.14 0.62
C TYR A 116 40.25 2.40 -0.06
N ASN A 117 40.11 1.13 -0.40
CA ASN A 117 41.09 0.35 -1.14
C ASN A 117 41.36 0.94 -2.53
N ILE A 118 40.32 1.31 -3.27
CA ILE A 118 40.43 1.92 -4.61
C ILE A 118 41.19 3.26 -4.56
N PHE A 119 40.89 4.08 -3.58
CA PHE A 119 41.47 5.43 -3.49
C PHE A 119 42.83 5.48 -2.77
N ARG A 120 43.25 4.40 -2.09
CA ARG A 120 44.51 4.33 -1.31
C ARG A 120 45.74 4.72 -2.12
N ASN A 121 45.78 4.38 -3.42
CA ASN A 121 46.89 4.57 -4.32
C ASN A 121 46.67 5.71 -5.34
N LYS A 122 45.67 6.57 -5.15
CA LYS A 122 45.32 7.62 -6.11
C LYS A 122 45.95 8.99 -5.82
N ASN A 123 46.83 9.08 -4.82
CA ASN A 123 47.53 10.32 -4.41
C ASN A 123 46.57 11.52 -4.24
N VAL A 124 45.37 11.29 -3.74
CA VAL A 124 44.40 12.36 -3.47
C VAL A 124 44.90 13.26 -2.32
N LYS A 125 44.58 14.57 -2.35
CA LYS A 125 44.88 15.49 -1.27
C LYS A 125 44.12 15.15 0.02
N GLN A 126 42.83 14.85 -0.14
CA GLN A 126 41.95 14.41 0.92
C GLN A 126 40.90 13.44 0.34
N LEU A 127 40.59 12.42 1.10
CA LEU A 127 39.44 11.55 0.84
C LEU A 127 38.47 11.66 2.00
N LYS A 128 37.26 12.09 1.73
CA LYS A 128 36.15 12.19 2.68
C LYS A 128 34.95 11.39 2.20
N VAL A 129 34.08 11.01 3.11
CA VAL A 129 32.88 10.21 2.82
C VAL A 129 31.66 10.93 3.38
N ALA A 130 30.65 11.11 2.52
CA ALA A 130 29.33 11.60 2.87
C ALA A 130 28.30 10.54 2.56
N THR A 131 27.43 10.26 3.50
CA THR A 131 26.34 9.29 3.30
C THR A 131 24.98 9.92 3.62
N LEU A 132 23.97 9.61 2.83
CA LEU A 132 22.62 10.08 3.12
C LEU A 132 22.06 9.36 4.36
N PHE A 133 22.22 8.02 4.42
CA PHE A 133 21.78 7.21 5.56
C PHE A 133 22.93 6.41 6.15
N PHE A 134 22.91 6.25 7.48
CA PHE A 134 23.89 5.46 8.22
C PHE A 134 23.21 4.53 9.22
N LYS A 135 23.64 3.27 9.27
CA LYS A 135 23.18 2.28 10.25
C LYS A 135 24.28 2.00 11.29
N PRO A 136 24.32 2.75 12.41
CA PRO A 136 25.40 2.61 13.40
C PRO A 136 25.45 1.22 14.04
N ASP A 137 24.31 0.55 14.24
CA ASP A 137 24.21 -0.72 14.99
C ASP A 137 24.89 -1.90 14.27
N VAL A 138 25.02 -1.83 12.94
CA VAL A 138 25.59 -2.90 12.11
C VAL A 138 26.95 -2.54 11.52
N PHE A 139 27.35 -1.28 11.59
CA PHE A 139 28.65 -0.82 11.12
C PHE A 139 29.75 -1.29 12.04
N LYS A 140 30.65 -2.18 11.56
CA LYS A 140 31.70 -2.82 12.35
C LYS A 140 33.12 -2.49 11.87
N LYS A 141 33.26 -1.44 11.05
CA LYS A 141 34.54 -1.06 10.47
C LYS A 141 35.13 0.18 11.19
N GLU A 142 36.42 0.21 11.36
CA GLU A 142 37.16 1.40 11.84
C GLU A 142 37.52 2.31 10.65
N LEU A 143 36.51 2.72 9.88
CA LEU A 143 36.67 3.59 8.72
C LEU A 143 35.95 4.92 8.98
N PRO A 144 36.60 6.08 8.67
CA PRO A 144 35.96 7.36 8.89
C PRO A 144 34.80 7.60 7.95
N ILE A 145 33.68 8.07 8.51
CA ILE A 145 32.55 8.64 7.78
C ILE A 145 32.51 10.10 8.21
N ASN A 146 32.76 11.03 7.27
CA ASN A 146 32.96 12.41 7.61
C ASN A 146 31.67 13.20 7.77
N TYR A 147 30.66 12.85 6.96
CA TYR A 147 29.39 13.56 6.94
C TYR A 147 28.25 12.54 6.89
N ILE A 148 27.30 12.63 7.83
CA ILE A 148 26.19 11.71 7.97
C ILE A 148 24.90 12.50 7.93
N GLY A 149 24.08 12.27 6.92
CA GLY A 149 22.79 12.92 6.79
C GLY A 149 21.81 12.49 7.88
N LYS A 150 21.55 11.20 8.01
CA LYS A 150 20.67 10.68 9.04
C LYS A 150 21.08 9.28 9.46
N SER A 151 21.21 9.07 10.78
CA SER A 151 21.33 7.73 11.34
C SER A 151 19.95 7.07 11.43
N ILE A 152 19.88 5.80 11.05
CA ILE A 152 18.65 5.00 11.05
C ILE A 152 18.88 3.63 11.71
N GLU A 153 17.81 3.01 12.17
CA GLU A 153 17.83 1.65 12.71
C GLU A 153 18.16 0.59 11.64
N ASP A 154 18.63 -0.58 12.08
CA ASP A 154 18.90 -1.68 11.16
C ASP A 154 17.61 -2.35 10.70
N LYS A 155 17.00 -1.73 9.70
CA LYS A 155 15.88 -2.30 8.93
C LYS A 155 16.11 -2.14 7.44
N PHE A 156 15.53 -3.05 6.66
CA PHE A 156 15.63 -2.98 5.21
C PHE A 156 14.76 -1.84 4.68
N ILE A 157 15.36 -0.98 3.84
CA ILE A 157 14.70 0.17 3.26
C ILE A 157 14.86 0.20 1.74
N VAL A 158 13.88 0.84 1.07
CA VAL A 158 13.84 1.05 -0.38
C VAL A 158 13.35 2.46 -0.70
N GLY A 159 13.55 2.90 -1.92
CA GLY A 159 13.15 4.24 -2.37
C GLY A 159 14.33 5.19 -2.48
N PHE A 160 14.15 6.29 -3.19
CA PHE A 160 15.15 7.36 -3.41
C PHE A 160 16.53 6.81 -3.81
N GLY A 161 16.56 5.91 -4.80
CA GLY A 161 17.78 5.26 -5.27
C GLY A 161 17.99 3.84 -4.76
N LEU A 162 17.52 3.51 -3.56
CA LEU A 162 17.58 2.18 -2.95
C LEU A 162 16.55 1.23 -3.55
N ASP A 163 16.89 -0.06 -3.66
CA ASP A 163 16.03 -1.06 -4.30
C ASP A 163 15.86 -2.36 -3.52
N TYR A 164 14.86 -3.11 -3.94
CA TYR A 164 14.71 -4.54 -3.68
C TYR A 164 14.56 -5.28 -5.01
N ASN A 165 15.54 -6.13 -5.34
CA ASN A 165 15.57 -6.87 -6.60
C ASN A 165 15.30 -5.99 -7.83
N ASN A 166 16.01 -4.88 -7.95
CA ASN A 166 15.94 -3.86 -9.01
C ASN A 166 14.66 -3.02 -9.06
N LEU A 167 13.73 -3.17 -8.13
CA LEU A 167 12.53 -2.33 -8.02
C LEU A 167 12.60 -1.39 -6.81
N GLY A 168 11.94 -0.24 -6.91
CA GLY A 168 11.80 0.71 -5.80
C GLY A 168 12.62 1.99 -5.92
N ARG A 169 13.68 2.03 -6.72
CA ARG A 169 14.61 3.19 -6.82
C ARG A 169 13.91 4.50 -7.22
N ASN A 170 12.80 4.42 -7.96
CA ASN A 170 12.05 5.55 -8.48
C ASN A 170 11.10 6.23 -7.49
N TYR A 171 10.89 5.65 -6.31
CA TYR A 171 10.06 6.30 -5.29
C TYR A 171 10.74 7.54 -4.73
N PRO A 172 10.01 8.66 -4.55
CA PRO A 172 10.60 9.92 -4.07
C PRO A 172 10.85 9.96 -2.56
N ALA A 173 10.40 8.95 -1.84
CA ALA A 173 10.49 8.81 -0.38
C ALA A 173 11.15 7.48 -0.02
N ILE A 174 11.57 7.34 1.23
CA ILE A 174 12.06 6.06 1.77
C ILE A 174 10.91 5.30 2.41
N TYR A 175 10.88 4.01 2.13
CA TYR A 175 9.97 3.03 2.68
C TYR A 175 10.76 1.95 3.42
N GLN A 176 10.24 1.49 4.55
CA GLN A 176 10.86 0.50 5.42
C GLN A 176 10.09 -0.81 5.36
N LEU A 177 10.80 -1.93 5.34
CA LEU A 177 10.23 -3.27 5.37
C LEU A 177 9.22 -3.40 6.53
N THR A 178 8.08 -3.97 6.23
CA THR A 178 7.00 -4.21 7.20
C THR A 178 6.32 -5.54 6.92
N THR A 179 5.54 -6.03 7.87
CA THR A 179 4.66 -7.16 7.62
C THR A 179 3.56 -6.78 6.62
N PRO A 180 3.04 -7.75 5.86
CA PRO A 180 1.85 -7.52 5.04
C PRO A 180 0.76 -6.82 5.86
N PRO A 181 0.04 -5.84 5.30
CA PRO A 181 -1.14 -5.32 5.96
C PRO A 181 -2.11 -6.49 6.19
N LYS A 182 -2.71 -6.55 7.38
CA LYS A 182 -3.79 -7.52 7.61
C LYS A 182 -4.90 -7.24 6.61
N MET A 183 -5.43 -8.28 5.98
CA MET A 183 -6.61 -8.13 5.12
C MET A 183 -7.76 -7.57 5.95
N LYS A 184 -8.50 -6.63 5.37
CA LYS A 184 -9.72 -6.08 5.96
C LYS A 184 -10.92 -6.64 5.24
N ASN A 185 -11.57 -7.64 5.83
CA ASN A 185 -12.78 -8.27 5.30
C ASN A 185 -13.99 -7.73 6.05
N ILE A 186 -14.78 -6.89 5.41
CA ILE A 186 -15.88 -6.14 6.03
C ILE A 186 -17.19 -6.55 5.39
N VAL A 187 -18.17 -6.95 6.18
CA VAL A 187 -19.57 -7.08 5.75
C VAL A 187 -20.25 -5.72 5.90
N LEU A 188 -20.65 -5.12 4.78
CA LEU A 188 -21.45 -3.88 4.82
C LEU A 188 -22.94 -4.27 4.85
N PHE A 189 -23.54 -4.04 6.00
CA PHE A 189 -24.85 -4.54 6.38
C PHE A 189 -25.91 -3.44 6.45
N GLY A 190 -27.15 -3.81 6.41
CA GLY A 190 -28.29 -2.91 6.53
C GLY A 190 -29.42 -3.19 5.53
N PRO A 191 -30.62 -2.64 5.75
CA PRO A 191 -31.80 -2.91 4.93
C PRO A 191 -31.63 -2.42 3.47
N PRO A 192 -32.50 -2.87 2.56
CA PRO A 192 -32.60 -2.29 1.24
C PRO A 192 -32.80 -0.76 1.30
N GLY A 193 -32.10 0.00 0.46
CA GLY A 193 -32.19 1.48 0.46
C GLY A 193 -31.32 2.20 1.49
N ALA A 194 -30.60 1.50 2.38
CA ALA A 194 -29.75 2.12 3.41
C ALA A 194 -28.51 2.86 2.87
N GLY A 195 -28.17 2.72 1.59
CA GLY A 195 -27.03 3.42 0.99
C GLY A 195 -25.72 2.61 0.91
N LYS A 196 -25.75 1.31 1.24
CA LYS A 196 -24.57 0.43 1.24
C LYS A 196 -23.68 0.55 0.00
N GLY A 197 -24.25 0.40 -1.19
CA GLY A 197 -23.47 0.45 -2.44
C GLY A 197 -22.80 1.79 -2.69
N THR A 198 -23.43 2.93 -2.33
CA THR A 198 -22.83 4.26 -2.42
C THR A 198 -21.62 4.36 -1.49
N GLN A 199 -21.78 3.92 -0.25
CA GLN A 199 -20.71 3.95 0.74
C GLN A 199 -19.58 2.97 0.40
N ALA A 200 -19.91 1.76 -0.07
CA ALA A 200 -18.91 0.78 -0.51
C ALA A 200 -18.03 1.31 -1.65
N THR A 201 -18.59 2.11 -2.57
CA THR A 201 -17.83 2.74 -3.67
C THR A 201 -16.79 3.74 -3.15
N LEU A 202 -17.10 4.51 -2.11
CA LEU A 202 -16.17 5.46 -1.50
C LEU A 202 -15.11 4.74 -0.65
N LEU A 203 -15.55 3.82 0.21
CA LEU A 203 -14.68 3.09 1.12
C LEU A 203 -13.68 2.16 0.40
N LYS A 204 -14.08 1.53 -0.72
CA LYS A 204 -13.15 0.70 -1.50
C LYS A 204 -11.95 1.49 -2.02
N GLU A 205 -12.16 2.76 -2.41
CA GLU A 205 -11.08 3.63 -2.90
C GLU A 205 -10.21 4.13 -1.75
N GLU A 206 -10.83 4.53 -0.64
CA GLU A 206 -10.14 5.02 0.54
C GLU A 206 -9.24 3.96 1.18
N TYR A 207 -9.74 2.72 1.31
CA TYR A 207 -9.04 1.61 1.97
C TYR A 207 -8.37 0.64 1.00
N ASN A 208 -8.46 0.87 -0.31
CA ASN A 208 -7.94 -0.01 -1.37
C ASN A 208 -8.43 -1.46 -1.22
N LEU A 209 -9.75 -1.61 -1.02
CA LEU A 209 -10.44 -2.89 -0.88
C LEU A 209 -11.18 -3.26 -2.15
N VAL A 210 -11.45 -4.54 -2.33
CA VAL A 210 -12.31 -5.03 -3.41
C VAL A 210 -13.76 -5.03 -2.92
N HIS A 211 -14.64 -4.33 -3.62
CA HIS A 211 -16.08 -4.34 -3.35
C HIS A 211 -16.76 -5.48 -4.11
N ILE A 212 -17.32 -6.44 -3.40
CA ILE A 212 -18.11 -7.53 -3.95
C ILE A 212 -19.58 -7.28 -3.60
N SER A 213 -20.36 -6.87 -4.60
CA SER A 213 -21.81 -6.70 -4.49
C SER A 213 -22.52 -7.88 -5.16
N THR A 214 -23.12 -8.76 -4.37
CA THR A 214 -23.88 -9.91 -4.92
C THR A 214 -24.99 -9.47 -5.84
N GLY A 215 -25.69 -8.38 -5.49
CA GLY A 215 -26.73 -7.81 -6.33
C GLY A 215 -26.22 -7.32 -7.68
N ASP A 216 -25.02 -6.73 -7.75
CA ASP A 216 -24.46 -6.25 -9.00
C ASP A 216 -23.92 -7.39 -9.87
N VAL A 217 -23.30 -8.41 -9.25
CA VAL A 217 -22.87 -9.62 -9.97
C VAL A 217 -24.08 -10.33 -10.60
N PHE A 218 -25.18 -10.52 -9.87
CA PHE A 218 -26.38 -11.10 -10.44
C PHE A 218 -26.99 -10.25 -11.56
N ARG A 219 -27.10 -8.93 -11.38
CA ARG A 219 -27.59 -8.01 -12.42
C ARG A 219 -26.73 -8.02 -13.68
N PHE A 220 -25.41 -8.07 -13.53
CA PHE A 220 -24.50 -8.24 -14.66
C PHE A 220 -24.77 -9.54 -15.42
N ASN A 221 -24.95 -10.66 -14.72
CA ASN A 221 -25.25 -11.96 -15.32
C ASN A 221 -26.64 -11.97 -15.98
N ILE A 222 -27.64 -11.33 -15.39
CA ILE A 222 -28.98 -11.16 -15.98
C ILE A 222 -28.90 -10.39 -17.30
N LYS A 223 -28.16 -9.28 -17.32
CA LYS A 223 -27.97 -8.44 -18.51
C LYS A 223 -27.28 -9.22 -19.65
N ASN A 224 -26.33 -10.07 -19.30
CA ASN A 224 -25.57 -10.88 -20.26
C ASN A 224 -26.23 -12.25 -20.55
N GLN A 225 -27.43 -12.49 -20.01
CA GLN A 225 -28.24 -13.72 -20.25
C GLN A 225 -27.50 -15.04 -19.96
N THR A 226 -26.56 -15.03 -19.00
CA THR A 226 -25.87 -16.25 -18.56
C THR A 226 -26.87 -17.22 -17.85
N GLU A 227 -26.51 -18.50 -17.69
CA GLU A 227 -27.31 -19.43 -16.94
C GLU A 227 -27.53 -18.98 -15.48
N LEU A 228 -26.50 -18.46 -14.84
CA LEU A 228 -26.59 -17.80 -13.53
C LEU A 228 -27.58 -16.62 -13.55
N GLY A 229 -27.53 -15.80 -14.60
CA GLY A 229 -28.44 -14.67 -14.76
C GLY A 229 -29.88 -15.06 -14.93
N LYS A 230 -30.18 -16.10 -15.72
CA LYS A 230 -31.54 -16.63 -15.90
C LYS A 230 -32.10 -17.15 -14.58
N LEU A 231 -31.30 -17.92 -13.83
CA LEU A 231 -31.67 -18.44 -12.51
C LEU A 231 -31.93 -17.30 -11.53
N ALA A 232 -30.98 -16.38 -11.37
CA ALA A 232 -31.11 -15.27 -10.45
C ALA A 232 -32.33 -14.38 -10.75
N LYS A 233 -32.66 -14.16 -12.04
CA LYS A 233 -33.80 -13.35 -12.46
C LYS A 233 -35.13 -13.90 -11.92
N SER A 234 -35.29 -15.21 -11.89
CA SER A 234 -36.54 -15.84 -11.44
C SER A 234 -36.88 -15.57 -9.97
N PHE A 235 -35.87 -15.29 -9.15
CA PHE A 235 -35.97 -14.89 -7.73
C PHE A 235 -36.02 -13.37 -7.57
N MET A 236 -35.06 -12.66 -8.17
CA MET A 236 -34.91 -11.22 -7.99
C MET A 236 -36.11 -10.41 -8.50
N ASP A 237 -36.77 -10.83 -9.57
CA ASP A 237 -37.97 -10.17 -10.10
C ASP A 237 -39.17 -10.23 -9.13
N LYS A 238 -39.16 -11.16 -8.19
CA LYS A 238 -40.14 -11.27 -7.10
C LYS A 238 -39.72 -10.58 -5.81
N GLY A 239 -38.43 -10.17 -5.72
CA GLY A 239 -37.81 -9.63 -4.51
C GLY A 239 -37.32 -10.73 -3.55
N ASP A 240 -37.29 -11.98 -4.00
CA ASP A 240 -36.80 -13.13 -3.23
C ASP A 240 -35.28 -13.23 -3.25
N LEU A 241 -34.69 -13.99 -2.31
CA LEU A 241 -33.29 -14.33 -2.30
C LEU A 241 -32.95 -15.43 -3.30
N VAL A 242 -31.83 -15.29 -4.01
CA VAL A 242 -31.26 -16.39 -4.81
C VAL A 242 -30.78 -17.49 -3.84
N PRO A 243 -30.92 -18.80 -4.18
CA PRO A 243 -30.50 -19.88 -3.30
C PRO A 243 -29.09 -19.75 -2.77
N ASP A 244 -28.90 -20.15 -1.50
CA ASP A 244 -27.64 -19.96 -0.77
C ASP A 244 -26.44 -20.59 -1.48
N GLU A 245 -26.56 -21.84 -1.95
CA GLU A 245 -25.50 -22.56 -2.66
C GLU A 245 -24.99 -21.77 -3.89
N VAL A 246 -25.90 -21.21 -4.67
CA VAL A 246 -25.59 -20.43 -5.88
C VAL A 246 -24.85 -19.15 -5.50
N THR A 247 -25.35 -18.49 -4.46
CA THR A 247 -24.76 -17.21 -3.98
C THR A 247 -23.39 -17.43 -3.38
N ILE A 248 -23.19 -18.48 -2.57
CA ILE A 248 -21.91 -18.86 -1.95
C ILE A 248 -20.87 -19.18 -3.04
N ASN A 249 -21.23 -20.04 -4.01
CA ASN A 249 -20.29 -20.41 -5.08
C ASN A 249 -19.88 -19.22 -5.94
N MET A 250 -20.82 -18.33 -6.24
CA MET A 250 -20.52 -17.08 -6.94
C MET A 250 -19.56 -16.19 -6.14
N LEU A 251 -19.79 -16.04 -4.84
CA LEU A 251 -18.94 -15.20 -3.99
C LEU A 251 -17.52 -15.76 -3.88
N LYS A 252 -17.39 -17.07 -3.67
CA LYS A 252 -16.06 -17.74 -3.63
C LYS A 252 -15.28 -17.47 -4.91
N ALA A 253 -15.91 -17.60 -6.08
CA ALA A 253 -15.30 -17.32 -7.36
C ALA A 253 -14.88 -15.85 -7.51
N GLU A 254 -15.67 -14.89 -7.01
CA GLU A 254 -15.29 -13.46 -7.05
C GLU A 254 -14.12 -13.14 -6.10
N VAL A 255 -14.03 -13.76 -4.92
CA VAL A 255 -12.89 -13.62 -4.02
C VAL A 255 -11.63 -14.22 -4.65
N GLU A 256 -11.71 -15.39 -5.26
CA GLU A 256 -10.57 -16.08 -5.90
C GLU A 256 -10.01 -15.30 -7.10
N LYS A 257 -10.84 -14.61 -7.88
CA LYS A 257 -10.41 -13.73 -8.96
C LYS A 257 -9.55 -12.55 -8.45
N ASN A 258 -9.69 -12.19 -7.18
CA ASN A 258 -9.03 -11.05 -6.55
C ASN A 258 -8.09 -11.49 -5.42
N ALA A 259 -7.33 -12.57 -5.61
CA ALA A 259 -6.49 -13.17 -4.58
C ALA A 259 -5.41 -12.22 -4.01
N ASP A 260 -5.01 -11.20 -4.78
CA ASP A 260 -4.02 -10.19 -4.35
C ASP A 260 -4.65 -8.95 -3.69
N ALA A 261 -5.97 -8.99 -3.35
CA ALA A 261 -6.65 -7.87 -2.71
C ALA A 261 -6.13 -7.63 -1.28
N ASN A 262 -6.15 -6.38 -0.84
CA ASN A 262 -5.87 -6.03 0.57
C ASN A 262 -7.04 -6.34 1.52
N GLY A 263 -8.12 -6.90 0.99
CA GLY A 263 -9.35 -7.28 1.69
C GLY A 263 -10.58 -6.96 0.87
N PHE A 264 -11.75 -7.23 1.44
CA PHE A 264 -13.02 -7.19 0.75
C PHE A 264 -14.07 -6.39 1.51
N ILE A 265 -14.93 -5.70 0.76
CA ILE A 265 -16.23 -5.20 1.26
C ILE A 265 -17.29 -6.09 0.64
N PHE A 266 -17.95 -6.90 1.46
CA PHE A 266 -19.08 -7.74 1.06
C PHE A 266 -20.38 -6.93 1.20
N ASP A 267 -21.03 -6.61 0.08
CA ASP A 267 -22.31 -5.89 0.03
C ASP A 267 -23.42 -6.81 -0.46
N GLY A 268 -24.42 -6.99 0.40
CA GLY A 268 -25.55 -7.85 0.12
C GLY A 268 -25.26 -9.35 0.31
N PHE A 269 -24.18 -9.68 0.97
CA PHE A 269 -23.82 -11.02 1.44
C PHE A 269 -23.01 -10.89 2.75
N PRO A 270 -23.21 -11.77 3.75
CA PRO A 270 -24.25 -12.80 3.80
C PRO A 270 -25.65 -12.21 4.02
N ARG A 271 -26.70 -12.97 3.69
CA ARG A 271 -28.10 -12.65 3.95
C ARG A 271 -28.83 -13.71 4.78
N THR A 272 -28.22 -14.86 4.97
CA THR A 272 -28.71 -15.95 5.80
C THR A 272 -27.59 -16.45 6.70
N GLU A 273 -27.94 -17.12 7.79
CA GLU A 273 -26.96 -17.69 8.72
C GLU A 273 -26.09 -18.74 8.04
N SER A 274 -26.65 -19.58 7.16
CA SER A 274 -25.89 -20.54 6.36
C SER A 274 -24.85 -19.87 5.46
N GLN A 275 -25.19 -18.73 4.86
CA GLN A 275 -24.24 -17.93 4.10
C GLN A 275 -23.13 -17.33 4.98
N ALA A 276 -23.45 -16.89 6.20
CA ALA A 276 -22.48 -16.34 7.14
C ALA A 276 -21.46 -17.40 7.59
N ILE A 277 -21.94 -18.58 7.97
CA ILE A 277 -21.10 -19.73 8.33
C ILE A 277 -20.19 -20.11 7.14
N ALA A 278 -20.74 -20.24 5.93
CA ALA A 278 -19.96 -20.60 4.76
C ALA A 278 -18.90 -19.55 4.38
N LEU A 279 -19.16 -18.25 4.66
CA LEU A 279 -18.18 -17.18 4.47
C LEU A 279 -17.05 -17.29 5.49
N ASP A 280 -17.38 -17.49 6.77
CA ASP A 280 -16.40 -17.62 7.84
C ASP A 280 -15.48 -18.84 7.60
N GLU A 281 -16.05 -20.00 7.24
CA GLU A 281 -15.29 -21.21 6.88
C GLU A 281 -14.36 -20.98 5.69
N PHE A 282 -14.86 -20.37 4.63
CA PHE A 282 -14.08 -20.10 3.42
C PHE A 282 -12.91 -19.13 3.67
N LEU A 283 -13.12 -18.11 4.49
CA LEU A 283 -12.04 -17.19 4.86
C LEU A 283 -11.04 -17.88 5.81
N ALA A 284 -11.51 -18.69 6.76
CA ALA A 284 -10.65 -19.44 7.67
C ALA A 284 -9.72 -20.44 6.94
N GLU A 285 -10.18 -21.09 5.87
CA GLU A 285 -9.34 -21.93 4.99
C GLU A 285 -8.15 -21.14 4.38
N LYS A 286 -8.30 -19.82 4.25
CA LYS A 286 -7.26 -18.91 3.72
C LYS A 286 -6.43 -18.24 4.83
N GLY A 287 -6.70 -18.57 6.11
CA GLY A 287 -6.08 -17.91 7.27
C GLY A 287 -6.63 -16.51 7.54
N GLU A 288 -7.79 -16.19 7.00
CA GLU A 288 -8.46 -14.89 7.08
C GLU A 288 -9.76 -14.98 7.90
N GLN A 289 -10.33 -13.84 8.23
CA GLN A 289 -11.61 -13.77 8.97
C GLN A 289 -12.39 -12.51 8.57
N ILE A 290 -13.66 -12.43 8.96
CA ILE A 290 -14.42 -11.19 8.95
C ILE A 290 -13.94 -10.32 10.11
N ASN A 291 -13.44 -9.11 9.78
CA ASN A 291 -12.96 -8.14 10.78
C ASN A 291 -14.12 -7.37 11.41
N GLY A 292 -15.20 -7.17 10.66
CA GLY A 292 -16.39 -6.50 11.18
C GLY A 292 -17.59 -6.57 10.25
N MET A 293 -18.78 -6.68 10.83
CA MET A 293 -20.04 -6.36 10.18
C MET A 293 -20.41 -4.92 10.53
N VAL A 294 -20.34 -4.02 9.57
CA VAL A 294 -20.67 -2.61 9.73
C VAL A 294 -22.07 -2.34 9.19
N ALA A 295 -23.01 -2.05 10.07
CA ALA A 295 -24.44 -1.97 9.77
C ALA A 295 -24.91 -0.53 9.67
N LEU A 296 -25.51 -0.14 8.53
CA LEU A 296 -26.21 1.13 8.39
C LEU A 296 -27.62 1.00 8.96
N GLU A 297 -27.85 1.67 10.08
CA GLU A 297 -29.16 1.72 10.74
C GLU A 297 -29.94 2.94 10.23
N VAL A 298 -31.07 2.69 9.55
CA VAL A 298 -31.93 3.73 8.94
C VAL A 298 -33.38 3.38 9.20
N PRO A 299 -34.21 4.34 9.63
CA PRO A 299 -35.65 4.15 9.80
C PRO A 299 -36.32 3.72 8.49
N GLU A 300 -37.28 2.75 8.59
CA GLU A 300 -37.93 2.11 7.43
C GLU A 300 -38.68 3.13 6.55
N ASP A 301 -39.35 4.11 7.15
CA ASP A 301 -40.10 5.13 6.43
C ASP A 301 -39.24 5.92 5.41
N LEU A 302 -37.96 6.17 5.77
CA LEU A 302 -37.02 6.83 4.88
C LEU A 302 -36.55 5.92 3.73
N LEU A 303 -36.53 4.61 3.98
CA LEU A 303 -36.01 3.63 3.03
C LEU A 303 -36.96 3.40 1.86
N VAL A 304 -38.27 3.31 2.10
CA VAL A 304 -39.28 3.16 1.05
C VAL A 304 -39.22 4.30 0.06
N ALA A 305 -39.18 5.54 0.55
CA ALA A 305 -39.07 6.74 -0.28
C ALA A 305 -37.79 6.72 -1.15
N ARG A 306 -36.64 6.35 -0.54
CA ARG A 306 -35.35 6.24 -1.25
C ARG A 306 -35.38 5.18 -2.36
N LEU A 307 -36.02 4.04 -2.12
CA LEU A 307 -36.11 2.95 -3.09
C LEU A 307 -36.98 3.33 -4.29
N LEU A 308 -38.15 3.90 -4.04
CA LEU A 308 -39.05 4.38 -5.09
C LEU A 308 -38.39 5.46 -5.97
N GLU A 309 -37.68 6.40 -5.35
CA GLU A 309 -36.94 7.42 -6.09
C GLU A 309 -35.82 6.82 -6.93
N ARG A 310 -35.06 5.86 -6.37
CA ARG A 310 -34.03 5.13 -7.10
C ARG A 310 -34.61 4.35 -8.28
N GLY A 311 -35.78 3.75 -8.12
CA GLY A 311 -36.48 3.00 -9.16
C GLY A 311 -36.77 3.83 -10.43
N LYS A 312 -36.97 5.15 -10.29
CA LYS A 312 -37.22 6.05 -11.43
C LYS A 312 -36.00 6.22 -12.36
N THR A 313 -34.79 6.07 -11.84
CA THR A 313 -33.55 6.43 -12.57
C THR A 313 -32.61 5.24 -12.78
N SER A 314 -32.64 4.21 -11.93
CA SER A 314 -31.64 3.14 -11.90
C SER A 314 -31.92 1.97 -12.84
N GLY A 315 -33.14 1.86 -13.42
CA GLY A 315 -33.57 0.72 -14.21
C GLY A 315 -33.73 -0.58 -13.42
N ARG A 316 -33.75 -0.51 -12.08
CA ARG A 316 -33.95 -1.68 -11.19
C ARG A 316 -35.43 -2.03 -11.11
N THR A 317 -35.81 -3.19 -11.63
CA THR A 317 -37.20 -3.65 -11.65
C THR A 317 -37.75 -3.99 -10.26
N ASP A 318 -36.88 -4.27 -9.30
CA ASP A 318 -37.19 -4.55 -7.90
C ASP A 318 -37.45 -3.31 -7.03
N ASP A 319 -37.24 -2.10 -7.57
CA ASP A 319 -37.50 -0.83 -6.90
C ASP A 319 -38.70 -0.05 -7.51
N THR A 320 -39.36 -0.61 -8.53
CA THR A 320 -40.43 0.09 -9.24
C THR A 320 -41.83 -0.15 -8.68
N ASP A 321 -41.99 -1.14 -7.80
CA ASP A 321 -43.24 -1.59 -7.25
C ASP A 321 -43.15 -1.70 -5.72
N GLU A 322 -44.07 -1.01 -5.02
CA GLU A 322 -44.11 -1.00 -3.56
C GLU A 322 -44.31 -2.41 -2.96
N SER A 323 -45.03 -3.31 -3.63
CA SER A 323 -45.20 -4.67 -3.16
C SER A 323 -43.90 -5.46 -3.16
N LYS A 324 -43.06 -5.27 -4.18
CA LYS A 324 -41.70 -5.85 -4.25
C LYS A 324 -40.76 -5.26 -3.21
N ILE A 325 -40.86 -3.97 -2.99
CA ILE A 325 -40.07 -3.28 -1.93
C ILE A 325 -40.45 -3.86 -0.56
N ARG A 326 -41.73 -4.00 -0.27
CA ARG A 326 -42.23 -4.60 0.99
C ARG A 326 -41.81 -6.06 1.14
N ASN A 327 -41.83 -6.85 0.07
CA ASN A 327 -41.33 -8.23 0.09
C ASN A 327 -39.83 -8.26 0.45
N ARG A 328 -39.02 -7.36 -0.11
CA ARG A 328 -37.59 -7.24 0.22
C ARG A 328 -37.33 -6.86 1.68
N PHE A 329 -38.18 -6.01 2.29
CA PHE A 329 -38.11 -5.72 3.73
C PHE A 329 -38.51 -6.95 4.55
N ASN A 330 -39.54 -7.67 4.16
CA ASN A 330 -39.91 -8.90 4.83
C ASN A 330 -38.81 -9.96 4.79
N GLU A 331 -38.21 -10.20 3.61
CA GLU A 331 -37.05 -11.08 3.44
C GLU A 331 -35.86 -10.62 4.32
N TYR A 332 -35.56 -9.31 4.34
CA TYR A 332 -34.52 -8.75 5.19
C TYR A 332 -34.80 -8.98 6.68
N ASN A 333 -36.00 -8.64 7.14
CA ASN A 333 -36.37 -8.73 8.55
C ASN A 333 -36.44 -10.18 9.06
N THR A 334 -36.86 -11.13 8.20
CA THR A 334 -37.04 -12.55 8.58
C THR A 334 -35.77 -13.37 8.44
N LYS A 335 -34.93 -13.11 7.42
CA LYS A 335 -33.79 -13.97 7.09
C LYS A 335 -32.43 -13.28 7.32
N THR A 336 -32.38 -11.96 7.22
CA THR A 336 -31.11 -11.23 7.20
C THR A 336 -30.84 -10.47 8.51
N ALA A 337 -31.85 -9.88 9.11
CA ALA A 337 -31.69 -9.09 10.35
C ALA A 337 -31.11 -9.93 11.51
N VAL A 338 -31.39 -11.23 11.54
CA VAL A 338 -30.87 -12.18 12.52
C VAL A 338 -29.33 -12.27 12.53
N LEU A 339 -28.68 -11.92 11.43
CA LEU A 339 -27.22 -11.89 11.35
C LEU A 339 -26.59 -10.87 12.29
N LYS A 340 -27.34 -9.87 12.75
CA LYS A 340 -26.90 -8.96 13.80
C LYS A 340 -26.46 -9.73 15.02
N ASP A 341 -27.31 -10.64 15.51
CA ASP A 341 -27.02 -11.44 16.70
C ASP A 341 -25.83 -12.39 16.48
N PHE A 342 -25.74 -12.97 15.28
CA PHE A 342 -24.63 -13.84 14.87
C PHE A 342 -23.28 -13.12 14.99
N TYR A 343 -23.14 -11.91 14.43
CA TYR A 343 -21.89 -11.15 14.50
C TYR A 343 -21.68 -10.41 15.82
N GLN A 344 -22.75 -10.10 16.57
CA GLN A 344 -22.62 -9.62 17.95
C GLN A 344 -22.04 -10.68 18.88
N ALA A 345 -22.43 -11.95 18.72
CA ALA A 345 -21.87 -13.05 19.50
C ALA A 345 -20.35 -13.24 19.23
N GLN A 346 -19.88 -12.88 18.03
CA GLN A 346 -18.45 -12.89 17.68
C GLN A 346 -17.72 -11.60 18.11
N GLY A 347 -18.40 -10.59 18.63
CA GLY A 347 -17.81 -9.27 18.97
C GLY A 347 -17.50 -8.39 17.74
N ASN A 348 -18.01 -8.74 16.56
CA ASN A 348 -17.67 -8.11 15.27
C ASN A 348 -18.80 -7.25 14.67
N TYR A 349 -19.81 -6.84 15.46
CA TYR A 349 -20.90 -6.00 15.00
C TYR A 349 -20.71 -4.52 15.35
N TYR A 350 -20.89 -3.63 14.38
CA TYR A 350 -20.77 -2.19 14.51
C TYR A 350 -21.98 -1.48 13.88
N GLY A 351 -22.92 -1.02 14.70
CA GLY A 351 -24.09 -0.24 14.25
C GLY A 351 -23.73 1.23 14.00
N ILE A 352 -24.08 1.75 12.83
CA ILE A 352 -23.80 3.12 12.39
C ILE A 352 -25.10 3.81 12.00
N ASN A 353 -25.33 5.02 12.51
CA ASN A 353 -26.45 5.85 12.07
C ASN A 353 -26.30 6.19 10.57
N GLY A 354 -27.18 5.59 9.76
CA GLY A 354 -27.23 5.77 8.29
C GLY A 354 -28.10 6.96 7.83
N VAL A 355 -28.47 7.86 8.76
CA VAL A 355 -29.20 9.10 8.44
C VAL A 355 -28.21 10.26 8.33
N GLY A 356 -28.35 11.06 7.26
CA GLY A 356 -27.49 12.20 6.98
C GLY A 356 -27.12 12.28 5.50
N ASN A 357 -26.23 13.20 5.15
CA ASN A 357 -25.67 13.28 3.82
C ASN A 357 -24.56 12.22 3.61
N ILE A 358 -24.16 12.02 2.36
CA ILE A 358 -23.20 10.96 1.99
C ILE A 358 -21.89 11.09 2.78
N ASN A 359 -21.34 12.30 2.87
CA ASN A 359 -20.04 12.52 3.53
C ASN A 359 -20.08 12.27 5.04
N GLU A 360 -21.17 12.68 5.71
CA GLU A 360 -21.36 12.43 7.15
C GLU A 360 -21.40 10.93 7.45
N ILE A 361 -22.10 10.17 6.59
CA ILE A 361 -22.18 8.70 6.74
C ILE A 361 -20.81 8.08 6.44
N THR A 362 -20.10 8.53 5.39
CA THR A 362 -18.75 8.07 5.09
C THR A 362 -17.82 8.27 6.27
N THR A 363 -17.80 9.48 6.86
CA THR A 363 -16.96 9.76 8.05
C THR A 363 -17.21 8.79 9.21
N ARG A 364 -18.49 8.54 9.54
CA ARG A 364 -18.83 7.58 10.60
C ARG A 364 -18.38 6.15 10.28
N LEU A 365 -18.46 5.76 9.02
CA LEU A 365 -17.99 4.45 8.57
C LEU A 365 -16.46 4.36 8.63
N SER A 366 -15.73 5.39 8.16
CA SER A 366 -14.27 5.44 8.20
C SER A 366 -13.74 5.37 9.63
N GLU A 367 -14.41 6.02 10.63
CA GLU A 367 -14.06 5.90 12.05
C GLU A 367 -14.07 4.45 12.57
N VAL A 368 -14.95 3.61 12.02
CA VAL A 368 -15.01 2.16 12.37
C VAL A 368 -13.97 1.38 11.58
N PHE A 369 -13.86 1.64 10.26
CA PHE A 369 -12.88 0.97 9.40
C PHE A 369 -11.44 1.18 9.88
N ASP A 370 -11.12 2.36 10.43
CA ASP A 370 -9.80 2.66 10.98
C ASP A 370 -9.44 1.82 12.22
N LYS A 371 -10.44 1.36 12.96
CA LYS A 371 -10.25 0.53 14.16
C LYS A 371 -10.18 -0.97 13.88
N LEU A 372 -10.66 -1.40 12.71
CA LEU A 372 -10.64 -2.78 12.24
C LEU A 372 -9.34 -3.11 11.51
#